data_9560873bcefd8fc9c557c2cbef0f58fa
#
_entry.id   9560873bcefd8fc9c557c2cbef0f58fa
#
_cell.length_a   1.000
_cell.length_b   1.000
_cell.length_c   1.000
_cell.angle_alpha   90.00
_cell.angle_beta   90.00
_cell.angle_gamma   90.00
#
_symmetry.space_group_name_H-M   'P 1'
#
loop_
_entity.id
_entity.type
_entity.pdbx_description
1 polymer ?
#
loop_
_entity_poly.entity_id
_entity_poly.type
_entity_poly.pdbx_seq_one_letter_code
_entity_poly.pdbx_strand_id
1 'polypeptide(L)'
;MTVVVGVDGSPDSYTAIRLAWEEARLRGVQLIAVMAYGGEMALGAPAARPLAMPHPAGEDQALTQSTLRSVVKAAVGAEESAVETRVVVGAPGRVLVETARAADAQMIVLAARKEGTPSRLLGAVSQYVLRNAPCPVLVVPEASKER
;
A
#
# COMPACT_ATOMS: atom_id res chain seq x y z
N MET A 1 -17.08 -0.67 7.95
CA MET A 1 -16.58 0.21 6.89
C MET A 1 -15.19 0.69 7.23
N THR A 2 -14.36 0.83 6.24
CA THR A 2 -12.95 1.16 6.44
C THR A 2 -12.43 2.05 5.32
N VAL A 3 -11.24 2.61 5.54
CA VAL A 3 -10.39 3.15 4.47
C VAL A 3 -9.18 2.23 4.39
N VAL A 4 -8.76 1.88 3.20
CA VAL A 4 -7.59 1.03 2.97
C VAL A 4 -6.50 1.85 2.30
N VAL A 5 -5.27 1.79 2.81
CA VAL A 5 -4.13 2.44 2.18
C VAL A 5 -3.06 1.42 1.81
N GLY A 6 -2.57 1.51 0.58
CA GLY A 6 -1.47 0.67 0.12
C GLY A 6 -0.13 1.30 0.47
N VAL A 7 0.76 0.49 1.02
CA VAL A 7 2.07 0.92 1.47
C VAL A 7 3.13 0.08 0.77
N ASP A 8 4.11 0.72 0.18
CA ASP A 8 5.21 0.03 -0.49
C ASP A 8 6.59 0.34 0.10
N GLY A 9 6.61 1.08 1.21
CA GLY A 9 7.87 1.45 1.86
C GLY A 9 8.57 2.65 1.25
N SER A 10 8.05 3.19 0.14
CA SER A 10 8.62 4.40 -0.46
C SER A 10 8.26 5.65 0.34
N PRO A 11 9.00 6.77 0.15
CA PRO A 11 8.65 8.04 0.79
C PRO A 11 7.25 8.52 0.47
N ASP A 12 6.73 8.22 -0.71
CA ASP A 12 5.38 8.63 -1.11
C ASP A 12 4.30 7.94 -0.28
N SER A 13 4.63 6.80 0.32
CA SER A 13 3.72 6.10 1.22
C SER A 13 3.37 6.93 2.45
N TYR A 14 4.27 7.75 2.94
CA TYR A 14 4.00 8.62 4.10
C TYR A 14 2.84 9.56 3.82
N THR A 15 2.87 10.22 2.66
CA THR A 15 1.81 11.15 2.28
C THR A 15 0.48 10.42 2.11
N ALA A 16 0.53 9.25 1.46
CA ALA A 16 -0.67 8.45 1.26
C ALA A 16 -1.27 8.00 2.61
N ILE A 17 -0.44 7.57 3.55
CA ILE A 17 -0.93 7.15 4.87
C ILE A 17 -1.54 8.33 5.62
N ARG A 18 -0.91 9.49 5.59
CA ARG A 18 -1.44 10.68 6.26
C ARG A 18 -2.82 11.07 5.71
N LEU A 19 -2.95 11.12 4.40
CA LEU A 19 -4.22 11.45 3.78
C LEU A 19 -5.27 10.40 4.09
N ALA A 20 -4.91 9.13 4.04
CA ALA A 20 -5.83 8.05 4.39
C ALA A 20 -6.28 8.15 5.84
N TRP A 21 -5.37 8.52 6.74
CA TRP A 21 -5.69 8.71 8.15
C TRP A 21 -6.68 9.85 8.34
N GLU A 22 -6.46 10.98 7.68
CA GLU A 22 -7.38 12.09 7.73
C GLU A 22 -8.76 11.70 7.21
N GLU A 23 -8.82 10.99 6.08
CA GLU A 23 -10.08 10.53 5.52
C GLU A 23 -10.80 9.57 6.45
N ALA A 24 -10.10 8.65 7.06
CA ALA A 24 -10.68 7.70 7.99
C ALA A 24 -11.26 8.42 9.22
N ARG A 25 -10.53 9.40 9.74
CA ARG A 25 -11.00 10.19 10.89
C ARG A 25 -12.24 11.01 10.55
N LEU A 26 -12.24 11.68 9.41
CA LEU A 26 -13.37 12.48 8.96
C LEU A 26 -14.62 11.63 8.78
N ARG A 27 -14.45 10.40 8.37
CA ARG A 27 -15.56 9.47 8.14
C ARG A 27 -15.93 8.67 9.37
N GLY A 28 -15.14 8.74 10.42
CA GLY A 28 -15.35 7.95 11.62
C GLY A 28 -15.21 6.45 11.40
N VAL A 29 -14.29 6.04 10.52
CA VAL A 29 -14.06 4.64 10.21
C VAL A 29 -12.60 4.26 10.47
N GLN A 30 -12.33 2.96 10.47
CA GLN A 30 -10.99 2.45 10.71
C GLN A 30 -10.11 2.59 9.48
N LEU A 31 -8.81 2.80 9.69
CA LEU A 31 -7.81 2.74 8.65
C LEU A 31 -7.08 1.40 8.69
N ILE A 32 -6.97 0.77 7.54
CA ILE A 32 -6.17 -0.44 7.35
C ILE A 32 -5.01 -0.10 6.42
N ALA A 33 -3.78 -0.23 6.92
CA ALA A 33 -2.58 -0.07 6.11
C ALA A 33 -2.09 -1.45 5.67
N VAL A 34 -1.96 -1.65 4.38
CA VAL A 34 -1.65 -2.96 3.79
C VAL A 34 -0.35 -2.90 3.02
N MET A 35 0.52 -3.86 3.27
CA MET A 35 1.74 -4.05 2.50
C MET A 35 1.77 -5.48 1.98
N ALA A 36 1.97 -5.61 0.67
CA ALA A 36 2.07 -6.92 0.03
C ALA A 36 3.52 -7.37 -0.02
N TYR A 37 3.74 -8.66 0.04
CA TYR A 37 5.08 -9.22 -0.09
C TYR A 37 5.04 -10.52 -0.91
N GLY A 38 6.18 -10.87 -1.48
CA GLY A 38 6.33 -12.14 -2.18
C GLY A 38 5.52 -12.27 -3.46
N GLY A 39 4.92 -11.20 -3.94
CA GLY A 39 4.00 -11.24 -5.06
C GLY A 39 4.51 -10.69 -6.38
N GLU A 40 5.75 -10.29 -6.47
CA GLU A 40 6.28 -9.69 -7.69
C GLU A 40 6.17 -10.60 -8.90
N MET A 41 6.28 -11.89 -8.67
CA MET A 41 6.21 -12.88 -9.72
C MET A 41 4.81 -13.04 -10.29
N ALA A 42 3.80 -12.67 -9.54
CA ALA A 42 2.41 -12.87 -9.94
C ALA A 42 1.94 -11.90 -11.03
N LEU A 43 2.68 -10.84 -11.30
CA LEU A 43 2.35 -9.85 -12.32
C LEU A 43 3.16 -10.02 -13.61
N GLY A 44 3.82 -11.14 -13.77
CA GLY A 44 4.66 -11.36 -14.94
C GLY A 44 5.89 -10.46 -14.97
N ALA A 45 6.21 -9.81 -13.86
CA ALA A 45 7.45 -9.10 -13.74
C ALA A 45 8.58 -10.11 -13.92
N PRO A 46 9.60 -9.80 -14.71
CA PRO A 46 10.71 -10.70 -14.83
C PRO A 46 11.23 -11.01 -13.44
N ALA A 47 11.45 -12.27 -13.17
CA ALA A 47 12.00 -12.71 -11.91
C ALA A 47 13.37 -12.06 -11.75
N ALA A 48 13.38 -10.89 -11.18
CA ALA A 48 14.62 -10.19 -10.86
C ALA A 48 15.34 -10.89 -9.70
N ARG A 49 14.68 -11.83 -9.07
CA ARG A 49 15.32 -12.65 -8.05
C ARG A 49 15.84 -13.93 -8.65
N PRO A 50 17.14 -14.22 -8.43
CA PRO A 50 17.62 -15.55 -8.75
C PRO A 50 16.75 -16.56 -8.02
N LEU A 51 16.27 -17.54 -8.75
CA LEU A 51 15.50 -18.65 -8.21
C LEU A 51 16.23 -19.39 -7.05
N ALA A 52 17.48 -19.02 -6.80
CA ALA A 52 18.34 -19.69 -5.85
C ALA A 52 18.26 -19.18 -4.41
N MET A 53 17.40 -18.20 -4.13
CA MET A 53 17.29 -17.63 -2.79
C MET A 53 15.86 -17.76 -2.27
N PRO A 54 15.50 -18.95 -1.78
CA PRO A 54 14.24 -19.06 -1.07
C PRO A 54 14.38 -18.29 0.24
N HIS A 55 13.74 -17.14 0.34
CA HIS A 55 13.53 -16.54 1.63
C HIS A 55 12.51 -17.39 2.35
N PRO A 56 12.80 -17.83 3.56
CA PRO A 56 11.77 -18.45 4.37
C PRO A 56 10.62 -17.46 4.48
N ALA A 57 9.44 -17.87 4.12
CA ALA A 57 8.26 -17.01 4.11
C ALA A 57 8.07 -16.24 5.43
N GLY A 58 8.53 -16.83 6.52
CA GLY A 58 8.41 -16.22 7.85
C GLY A 58 9.31 -15.01 8.06
N GLU A 59 10.51 -15.03 7.49
CA GLU A 59 11.43 -13.90 7.63
C GLU A 59 10.98 -12.71 6.79
N ASP A 60 10.54 -12.96 5.57
CA ASP A 60 10.01 -11.93 4.70
C ASP A 60 8.79 -11.27 5.33
N GLN A 61 7.91 -12.06 5.94
CA GLN A 61 6.72 -11.53 6.58
C GLN A 61 7.09 -10.66 7.79
N ALA A 62 8.00 -11.13 8.64
CA ALA A 62 8.41 -10.39 9.82
C ALA A 62 9.08 -9.06 9.45
N LEU A 63 9.95 -9.08 8.44
CA LEU A 63 10.62 -7.88 7.98
C LEU A 63 9.63 -6.90 7.36
N THR A 64 8.71 -7.39 6.56
CA THR A 64 7.67 -6.56 5.94
C THR A 64 6.77 -5.94 7.02
N GLN A 65 6.40 -6.73 8.02
CA GLN A 65 5.59 -6.23 9.14
C GLN A 65 6.31 -5.12 9.90
N SER A 66 7.60 -5.30 10.17
CA SER A 66 8.41 -4.30 10.84
C SER A 66 8.51 -3.02 10.02
N THR A 67 8.72 -3.14 8.71
CA THR A 67 8.77 -2.00 7.80
C THR A 67 7.43 -1.26 7.80
N LEU A 68 6.34 -1.98 7.69
CA LEU A 68 5.00 -1.39 7.68
C LEU A 68 4.73 -0.59 8.95
N ARG A 69 5.03 -1.16 10.10
CA ARG A 69 4.85 -0.46 11.38
C ARG A 69 5.69 0.80 11.48
N SER A 70 6.94 0.73 11.01
CA SER A 70 7.83 1.90 11.02
C SER A 70 7.29 3.03 10.16
N VAL A 71 6.78 2.70 8.99
CA VAL A 71 6.24 3.70 8.06
C VAL A 71 4.96 4.31 8.63
N VAL A 72 4.08 3.51 9.19
CA VAL A 72 2.85 4.00 9.81
C VAL A 72 3.17 4.91 10.99
N LYS A 73 4.09 4.51 11.85
CA LYS A 73 4.50 5.31 12.99
C LYS A 73 5.08 6.66 12.55
N ALA A 74 5.91 6.65 11.50
CA ALA A 74 6.47 7.89 10.98
C ALA A 74 5.39 8.81 10.39
N ALA A 75 4.34 8.24 9.83
CA ALA A 75 3.28 9.01 9.19
C ALA A 75 2.26 9.58 10.18
N VAL A 76 1.84 8.81 11.18
CA VAL A 76 0.76 9.20 12.09
C VAL A 76 1.22 9.38 13.54
N GLY A 77 2.45 9.05 13.86
CA GLY A 77 3.02 9.28 15.18
C GLY A 77 2.34 8.49 16.28
N ALA A 78 1.95 9.20 17.33
CA ALA A 78 1.38 8.58 18.54
C ALA A 78 0.07 7.81 18.28
N GLU A 79 -0.56 8.05 17.14
CA GLU A 79 -1.82 7.40 16.81
C GLU A 79 -1.64 6.09 16.05
N GLU A 80 -0.43 5.59 15.93
CA GLU A 80 -0.14 4.37 15.18
C GLU A 80 -0.96 3.17 15.65
N SER A 81 -1.25 3.09 16.94
CA SER A 81 -2.00 1.97 17.50
C SER A 81 -3.46 1.93 17.03
N ALA A 82 -3.97 3.04 16.52
CA ALA A 82 -5.31 3.11 15.97
C ALA A 82 -5.39 2.66 14.50
N VAL A 83 -4.24 2.42 13.88
CA VAL A 83 -4.17 1.96 12.50
C VAL A 83 -3.96 0.45 12.49
N GLU A 84 -4.85 -0.27 11.80
CA GLU A 84 -4.65 -1.70 11.60
C GLU A 84 -3.61 -1.91 10.52
N THR A 85 -2.62 -2.73 10.78
CA THR A 85 -1.59 -3.07 9.80
C THR A 85 -1.74 -4.49 9.35
N ARG A 86 -1.66 -4.73 8.04
CA ARG A 86 -1.75 -6.06 7.46
C ARG A 86 -0.64 -6.29 6.46
N VAL A 87 0.02 -7.43 6.58
CA VAL A 87 1.00 -7.89 5.62
C VAL A 87 0.40 -9.10 4.94
N VAL A 88 0.28 -9.05 3.63
CA VAL A 88 -0.41 -10.08 2.85
C VAL A 88 0.47 -10.54 1.69
N VAL A 89 0.54 -11.86 1.50
CA VAL A 89 1.25 -12.45 0.37
C VAL A 89 0.45 -12.21 -0.90
N GLY A 90 1.11 -11.73 -1.93
CA GLY A 90 0.47 -11.58 -3.23
C GLY A 90 0.93 -10.34 -3.99
N ALA A 91 0.40 -10.18 -5.19
CA ALA A 91 0.64 -9.00 -6.02
C ALA A 91 -0.02 -7.79 -5.36
N PRO A 92 0.69 -6.66 -5.25
CA PRO A 92 0.18 -5.50 -4.50
C PRO A 92 -1.20 -5.01 -4.92
N GLY A 93 -1.45 -4.90 -6.21
CA GLY A 93 -2.75 -4.44 -6.70
C GLY A 93 -3.88 -5.36 -6.30
N ARG A 94 -3.68 -6.65 -6.46
CA ARG A 94 -4.68 -7.66 -6.10
C ARG A 94 -4.93 -7.66 -4.60
N VAL A 95 -3.86 -7.59 -3.81
CA VAL A 95 -3.96 -7.55 -2.35
C VAL A 95 -4.81 -6.38 -1.90
N LEU A 96 -4.58 -5.20 -2.47
CA LEU A 96 -5.35 -4.01 -2.13
C LEU A 96 -6.83 -4.16 -2.48
N VAL A 97 -7.12 -4.64 -3.68
CA VAL A 97 -8.51 -4.80 -4.12
C VAL A 97 -9.23 -5.85 -3.27
N GLU A 98 -8.60 -6.97 -3.00
CA GLU A 98 -9.20 -8.03 -2.18
C GLU A 98 -9.41 -7.58 -0.73
N THR A 99 -8.44 -6.86 -0.17
CA THR A 99 -8.57 -6.31 1.18
C THR A 99 -9.72 -5.32 1.26
N ALA A 100 -9.82 -4.43 0.28
CA ALA A 100 -10.89 -3.44 0.24
C ALA A 100 -12.26 -4.12 0.12
N ARG A 101 -12.35 -5.16 -0.69
CA ARG A 101 -13.60 -5.89 -0.86
C ARG A 101 -14.01 -6.61 0.42
N ALA A 102 -13.07 -7.30 1.06
CA ALA A 102 -13.34 -8.04 2.29
C ALA A 102 -13.66 -7.14 3.47
N ALA A 103 -13.04 -5.97 3.53
CA ALA A 103 -13.22 -5.02 4.62
C ALA A 103 -14.35 -4.01 4.37
N ASP A 104 -15.07 -4.15 3.29
CA ASP A 104 -16.14 -3.20 2.91
C ASP A 104 -15.60 -1.76 2.91
N ALA A 105 -14.52 -1.53 2.20
CA ALA A 105 -13.85 -0.25 2.20
C ALA A 105 -14.67 0.82 1.47
N GLN A 106 -14.68 2.01 2.03
CA GLN A 106 -15.28 3.19 1.41
C GLN A 106 -14.32 3.85 0.42
N MET A 107 -13.03 3.58 0.56
CA MET A 107 -12.00 4.22 -0.24
C MET A 107 -10.71 3.42 -0.17
N ILE A 108 -10.00 3.38 -1.28
CA ILE A 108 -8.60 2.92 -1.32
C ILE A 108 -7.74 4.16 -1.59
N VAL A 109 -6.67 4.31 -0.82
CA VAL A 109 -5.69 5.38 -1.00
C VAL A 109 -4.35 4.77 -1.39
N LEU A 110 -3.71 5.31 -2.40
CA LEU A 110 -2.38 4.85 -2.81
C LEU A 110 -1.59 5.96 -3.47
N ALA A 111 -0.27 5.79 -3.51
CA ALA A 111 0.61 6.72 -4.20
C ALA A 111 0.51 6.50 -5.71
N ALA A 112 0.64 7.59 -6.46
CA ALA A 112 0.42 7.59 -7.90
C ALA A 112 1.35 6.67 -8.66
N ARG A 113 2.59 6.54 -8.21
CA ARG A 113 3.58 5.77 -8.94
C ARG A 113 4.70 5.30 -8.04
N LYS A 114 5.38 4.29 -8.53
CA LYS A 114 6.58 3.76 -7.91
C LYS A 114 7.78 4.54 -8.43
N GLU A 115 8.83 4.65 -7.61
CA GLU A 115 10.09 5.25 -7.99
C GLU A 115 10.60 4.67 -9.31
N GLY A 116 11.11 5.52 -10.19
CA GLY A 116 11.60 5.13 -11.50
C GLY A 116 10.57 5.17 -12.62
N THR A 117 9.30 5.37 -12.29
CA THR A 117 8.24 5.49 -13.29
C THR A 117 8.17 6.94 -13.82
N PRO A 118 8.01 7.15 -15.13
CA PRO A 118 7.85 8.51 -15.67
C PRO A 118 6.69 9.23 -15.00
N SER A 119 6.86 10.54 -14.75
CA SER A 119 5.90 11.35 -14.00
C SER A 119 4.50 11.41 -14.60
N ARG A 120 4.37 11.09 -15.88
CA ARG A 120 3.09 11.11 -16.58
C ARG A 120 2.31 9.81 -16.49
N LEU A 121 2.95 8.76 -16.02
CA LEU A 121 2.35 7.42 -16.02
C LEU A 121 2.04 6.98 -14.61
N LEU A 122 0.90 6.37 -14.45
CA LEU A 122 0.58 5.67 -13.21
C LEU A 122 1.34 4.36 -13.18
N GLY A 123 1.78 3.94 -12.01
CA GLY A 123 2.40 2.64 -11.83
C GLY A 123 1.42 1.50 -12.08
N ALA A 124 1.95 0.30 -12.25
CA ALA A 124 1.15 -0.88 -12.51
C ALA A 124 0.13 -1.16 -11.41
N VAL A 125 0.50 -0.94 -10.16
CA VAL A 125 -0.39 -1.13 -9.01
C VAL A 125 -1.58 -0.18 -9.10
N SER A 126 -1.31 1.11 -9.35
CA SER A 126 -2.37 2.11 -9.46
C SER A 126 -3.32 1.78 -10.60
N GLN A 127 -2.79 1.38 -11.74
CA GLN A 127 -3.63 1.01 -12.89
C GLN A 127 -4.52 -0.19 -12.57
N TYR A 128 -3.97 -1.20 -11.94
CA TYR A 128 -4.74 -2.38 -11.56
C TYR A 128 -5.86 -2.02 -10.58
N VAL A 129 -5.53 -1.26 -9.56
CA VAL A 129 -6.50 -0.86 -8.54
C VAL A 129 -7.62 -0.02 -9.15
N LEU A 130 -7.28 0.95 -9.99
CA LEU A 130 -8.28 1.79 -10.64
C LEU A 130 -9.26 0.98 -11.50
N ARG A 131 -8.79 -0.09 -12.12
CA ARG A 131 -9.64 -0.94 -12.96
C ARG A 131 -10.52 -1.90 -12.17
N ASN A 132 -10.09 -2.31 -10.99
CA ASN A 132 -10.70 -3.42 -10.28
C ASN A 132 -11.29 -3.07 -8.91
N ALA A 133 -11.09 -1.85 -8.43
CA ALA A 133 -11.50 -1.46 -7.09
C ALA A 133 -13.03 -1.53 -6.91
N PRO A 134 -13.49 -2.00 -5.74
CA PRO A 134 -14.93 -2.02 -5.43
C PRO A 134 -15.44 -0.69 -4.90
N CYS A 135 -14.58 0.32 -4.81
CA CYS A 135 -14.89 1.61 -4.19
C CYS A 135 -14.06 2.73 -4.84
N PRO A 136 -14.33 3.99 -4.50
CA PRO A 136 -13.50 5.10 -4.97
C PRO A 136 -12.03 4.93 -4.60
N VAL A 137 -11.16 5.40 -5.47
CA VAL A 137 -9.71 5.33 -5.28
C VAL A 137 -9.15 6.74 -5.26
N LEU A 138 -8.44 7.07 -4.19
CA LEU A 138 -7.72 8.32 -4.06
C LEU A 138 -6.26 8.07 -4.42
N VAL A 139 -5.83 8.62 -5.53
CA VAL A 139 -4.45 8.48 -5.98
C VAL A 139 -3.69 9.74 -5.57
N VAL A 140 -2.70 9.57 -4.70
CA VAL A 140 -1.93 10.69 -4.17
C VAL A 140 -0.76 10.95 -5.11
N PRO A 141 -0.65 12.15 -5.66
CA PRO A 141 0.46 12.47 -6.57
C PRO A 141 1.78 12.47 -5.82
N GLU A 142 2.85 12.26 -6.57
CA GLU A 142 4.18 12.35 -6.01
C GLU A 142 4.42 13.75 -5.45
N ALA A 143 5.02 13.80 -4.26
CA ALA A 143 5.38 15.08 -3.69
C ALA A 143 6.36 15.78 -4.63
N SER A 144 6.02 16.99 -5.05
CA SER A 144 6.88 17.78 -5.91
C SER A 144 8.18 18.08 -5.17
N LYS A 145 9.30 17.76 -5.81
CA LYS A 145 10.63 18.10 -5.28
C LYS A 145 10.97 19.55 -5.54
N GLU A 146 10.12 20.24 -6.24
CA GLU A 146 10.31 21.64 -6.54
C GLU A 146 9.68 22.47 -5.46
N ARG A 147 10.51 23.08 -4.69
CA ARG A 147 10.11 24.23 -3.85
C ARG A 147 11.12 24.54 -2.85
#